data_685232ff9b3d50db1a422000c1aa5e2d
#
_entry.id   685232ff9b3d50db1a422000c1aa5e2d
#
_cell.length_a   1.000
_cell.length_b   1.000
_cell.length_c   1.000
_cell.angle_alpha   90.00
_cell.angle_beta   90.00
_cell.angle_gamma   90.00
#
_symmetry.space_group_name_H-M   'P 1'
#
loop_
_entity.id
_entity.type
_entity.pdbx_description
1 polymer ?
#
loop_
_entity_poly.entity_id
_entity_poly.type
_entity_poly.pdbx_seq_one_letter_code
_entity_poly.pdbx_strand_id
1 'polypeptide(L)'
;MKQAFTNVVGNRALRQKLFDHVMQKKLSHAYILEGELGSGKHTVALSLAAALACEREDDSNAPLPCGDCPSCRKILSGNSPDVIYIHREENKTTLGINVIRELKSDVYVAPNDLDVKIYILEEAHLMTDEAQNAFLLTLEEPPSYVLFVLLCETSATLLETVKSRAPIWRMEPVSPEEIREFLLSHHREAKDLQGSAPQELDELVAAANGSIGRALSLLSAGERKPILRRREAAREFVRLAMGSQNSVAAMKHLLGLGQKREELLRQFQTNLLCLRDLLLLKQTEQAPLCFFADREEALTLAYSFTTPRLLRLCDCIEEACDKLRIKSNVRLTMTALAVGAGLLS
;
A
#
# COMPACT_ATOMS: atom_id res chain seq x y z
N MET A 1 12.37 28.06 2.63
CA MET A 1 11.10 27.54 2.05
C MET A 1 10.31 26.87 3.17
N LYS A 2 9.03 27.16 3.29
CA LYS A 2 8.14 26.56 4.29
C LYS A 2 8.10 25.05 4.06
N GLN A 3 8.25 24.24 5.11
CA GLN A 3 8.17 22.79 5.00
C GLN A 3 6.70 22.36 4.84
N ALA A 4 6.43 21.57 3.82
CA ALA A 4 5.07 21.13 3.49
C ALA A 4 4.84 19.69 3.96
N PHE A 5 3.76 19.46 4.70
CA PHE A 5 3.26 18.13 5.07
C PHE A 5 4.35 17.20 5.64
N THR A 6 5.04 17.65 6.68
CA THR A 6 6.20 16.95 7.28
C THR A 6 5.88 15.59 7.87
N ASN A 7 4.61 15.35 8.22
CA ASN A 7 4.11 14.08 8.72
C ASN A 7 3.79 13.05 7.62
N VAL A 8 3.89 13.44 6.34
CA VAL A 8 3.76 12.53 5.19
C VAL A 8 5.14 12.10 4.73
N VAL A 9 5.44 10.83 4.82
CA VAL A 9 6.73 10.26 4.38
C VAL A 9 6.72 10.09 2.87
N GLY A 10 7.84 10.41 2.20
CA GLY A 10 7.96 10.33 0.76
C GLY A 10 7.01 11.28 0.02
N ASN A 11 6.55 10.87 -1.15
CA ASN A 11 5.53 11.56 -1.96
C ASN A 11 5.76 13.06 -2.15
N ARG A 12 7.00 13.47 -2.40
CA ARG A 12 7.42 14.89 -2.44
C ARG A 12 6.65 15.72 -3.46
N ALA A 13 6.39 15.16 -4.64
CA ALA A 13 5.64 15.85 -5.69
C ALA A 13 4.18 16.09 -5.27
N LEU A 14 3.54 15.10 -4.62
CA LEU A 14 2.19 15.22 -4.08
C LEU A 14 2.13 16.26 -2.95
N ARG A 15 3.07 16.20 -1.99
CA ARG A 15 3.18 17.15 -0.88
C ARG A 15 3.30 18.59 -1.38
N GLN A 16 4.12 18.81 -2.41
CA GLN A 16 4.30 20.14 -2.99
C GLN A 16 3.02 20.63 -3.69
N LYS A 17 2.34 19.78 -4.46
CA LYS A 17 1.07 20.12 -5.08
C LYS A 17 -0.01 20.49 -4.05
N LEU A 18 -0.12 19.68 -2.98
CA LEU A 18 -1.05 19.97 -1.88
C LEU A 18 -0.76 21.33 -1.25
N PHE A 19 0.51 21.60 -0.96
CA PHE A 19 0.95 22.86 -0.39
C PHE A 19 0.58 24.04 -1.30
N ASP A 20 0.87 23.94 -2.59
CA ASP A 20 0.58 25.00 -3.57
C ASP A 20 -0.94 25.25 -3.67
N HIS A 21 -1.77 24.20 -3.65
CA HIS A 21 -3.23 24.33 -3.69
C HIS A 21 -3.78 25.01 -2.43
N VAL A 22 -3.27 24.66 -1.25
CA VAL A 22 -3.67 25.29 0.02
C VAL A 22 -3.27 26.76 0.03
N MET A 23 -2.01 27.08 -0.27
CA MET A 23 -1.47 28.45 -0.22
C MET A 23 -2.12 29.36 -1.28
N GLN A 24 -2.47 28.85 -2.44
CA GLN A 24 -3.14 29.60 -3.50
C GLN A 24 -4.67 29.69 -3.33
N LYS A 25 -5.23 29.03 -2.31
CA LYS A 25 -6.68 28.88 -2.08
C LYS A 25 -7.42 28.35 -3.33
N LYS A 26 -6.74 27.47 -4.10
CA LYS A 26 -7.26 26.84 -5.33
C LYS A 26 -7.60 25.38 -5.13
N LEU A 27 -8.26 25.08 -4.00
CA LEU A 27 -8.68 23.73 -3.72
C LEU A 27 -9.90 23.34 -4.55
N SER A 28 -9.89 22.11 -5.05
CA SER A 28 -11.10 21.47 -5.53
C SER A 28 -11.97 21.08 -4.34
N HIS A 29 -13.27 21.04 -4.54
CA HIS A 29 -14.22 20.55 -3.52
C HIS A 29 -14.12 19.04 -3.27
N ALA A 30 -13.43 18.29 -4.13
CA ALA A 30 -13.21 16.85 -3.97
C ALA A 30 -11.83 16.45 -4.49
N TYR A 31 -11.26 15.40 -3.89
CA TYR A 31 -10.01 14.73 -4.32
C TYR A 31 -10.16 13.22 -4.21
N ILE A 32 -9.54 12.51 -5.13
CA ILE A 32 -9.36 11.06 -5.06
C ILE A 32 -7.88 10.78 -4.73
N LEU A 33 -7.60 10.14 -3.60
CA LEU A 33 -6.27 9.64 -3.24
C LEU A 33 -6.19 8.15 -3.58
N GLU A 34 -5.43 7.84 -4.62
CA GLU A 34 -5.23 6.47 -5.10
C GLU A 34 -3.88 5.93 -4.62
N GLY A 35 -3.86 4.71 -4.11
CA GLY A 35 -2.63 4.02 -3.70
C GLY A 35 -2.91 2.74 -2.93
N GLU A 36 -1.91 1.89 -2.80
CA GLU A 36 -2.01 0.62 -2.07
C GLU A 36 -2.41 0.80 -0.60
N LEU A 37 -2.89 -0.28 0.01
CA LEU A 37 -3.18 -0.31 1.46
C LEU A 37 -1.92 0.05 2.26
N GLY A 38 -2.07 0.95 3.22
CA GLY A 38 -0.94 1.41 4.05
C GLY A 38 0.02 2.40 3.37
N SER A 39 -0.27 2.90 2.16
CA SER A 39 0.56 3.89 1.47
C SER A 39 0.55 5.28 2.13
N GLY A 40 -0.30 5.51 3.16
CA GLY A 40 -0.39 6.79 3.87
C GLY A 40 -1.50 7.72 3.37
N LYS A 41 -2.44 7.25 2.54
CA LYS A 41 -3.59 8.04 2.05
C LYS A 41 -4.35 8.75 3.18
N HIS A 42 -4.63 8.02 4.26
CA HIS A 42 -5.30 8.55 5.42
C HIS A 42 -4.49 9.68 6.09
N THR A 43 -3.18 9.51 6.23
CA THR A 43 -2.28 10.54 6.75
C THR A 43 -2.28 11.78 5.87
N VAL A 44 -2.30 11.61 4.55
CA VAL A 44 -2.39 12.73 3.59
C VAL A 44 -3.73 13.47 3.74
N ALA A 45 -4.85 12.75 3.84
CA ALA A 45 -6.18 13.34 4.01
C ALA A 45 -6.27 14.15 5.32
N LEU A 46 -5.81 13.58 6.43
CA LEU A 46 -5.75 14.29 7.72
C LEU A 46 -4.81 15.50 7.69
N SER A 47 -3.67 15.36 7.03
CA SER A 47 -2.72 16.47 6.89
C SER A 47 -3.27 17.61 6.06
N LEU A 48 -4.03 17.29 5.01
CA LEU A 48 -4.75 18.28 4.22
C LEU A 48 -5.80 18.99 5.08
N ALA A 49 -6.60 18.24 5.83
CA ALA A 49 -7.59 18.79 6.76
C ALA A 49 -6.93 19.74 7.79
N ALA A 50 -5.82 19.29 8.40
CA ALA A 50 -5.08 20.09 9.37
C ALA A 50 -4.41 21.33 8.75
N ALA A 51 -4.00 21.26 7.48
CA ALA A 51 -3.43 22.40 6.79
C ALA A 51 -4.46 23.49 6.52
N LEU A 52 -5.70 23.09 6.16
CA LEU A 52 -6.82 24.01 5.91
C LEU A 52 -7.31 24.73 7.18
N ALA A 53 -7.19 24.09 8.33
CA ALA A 53 -7.61 24.63 9.61
C ALA A 53 -6.42 25.18 10.44
N CYS A 54 -5.22 25.30 9.86
CA CYS A 54 -4.02 25.67 10.58
C CYS A 54 -4.02 27.16 10.94
N GLU A 55 -4.04 27.47 12.23
CA GLU A 55 -3.98 28.84 12.75
C GLU A 55 -2.67 29.56 12.47
N ARG A 56 -1.63 28.84 12.00
CA ARG A 56 -0.31 29.35 11.65
C ARG A 56 -0.02 29.23 10.15
N GLU A 57 -1.06 29.30 9.32
CA GLU A 57 -0.85 29.19 7.86
C GLU A 57 0.04 30.29 7.29
N ASP A 58 0.02 31.49 7.88
CA ASP A 58 0.82 32.66 7.46
C ASP A 58 2.24 32.70 8.06
N ASP A 59 2.55 31.87 9.07
CA ASP A 59 3.87 31.84 9.69
C ASP A 59 4.88 31.14 8.76
N SER A 60 5.78 31.93 8.16
CA SER A 60 6.81 31.42 7.24
C SER A 60 7.80 30.44 7.89
N ASN A 61 7.94 30.46 9.22
CA ASN A 61 8.86 29.60 9.97
C ASN A 61 8.21 28.31 10.46
N ALA A 62 6.88 28.20 10.44
CA ALA A 62 6.17 27.00 10.82
C ALA A 62 5.92 26.10 9.59
N PRO A 63 5.97 24.76 9.75
CA PRO A 63 5.52 23.85 8.70
C PRO A 63 4.01 24.00 8.43
N LEU A 64 3.52 23.50 7.33
CA LEU A 64 2.08 23.43 7.05
C LEU A 64 1.67 21.98 6.77
N PRO A 65 0.75 21.40 7.57
CA PRO A 65 0.21 21.91 8.85
C PRO A 65 1.29 22.04 9.92
N CYS A 66 1.10 22.98 10.88
CA CYS A 66 2.11 23.19 11.94
C CYS A 66 2.18 22.05 12.97
N GLY A 67 1.10 21.28 13.13
CA GLY A 67 1.00 20.16 14.08
C GLY A 67 0.74 20.56 15.54
N ASP A 68 1.01 21.81 15.93
CA ASP A 68 1.04 22.26 17.34
C ASP A 68 -0.13 23.15 17.75
N CYS A 69 -0.79 23.85 16.81
CA CYS A 69 -1.94 24.66 17.15
C CYS A 69 -3.14 23.79 17.57
N PRO A 70 -4.11 24.34 18.31
CA PRO A 70 -5.30 23.59 18.77
C PRO A 70 -6.02 22.85 17.65
N SER A 71 -6.27 23.52 16.53
CA SER A 71 -6.94 22.95 15.36
C SER A 71 -6.16 21.78 14.76
N CYS A 72 -4.85 21.94 14.51
CA CYS A 72 -4.00 20.85 14.02
C CYS A 72 -4.00 19.65 14.96
N ARG A 73 -3.82 19.88 16.28
CA ARG A 73 -3.82 18.79 17.26
C ARG A 73 -5.15 18.05 17.30
N LYS A 74 -6.28 18.78 17.28
CA LYS A 74 -7.62 18.19 17.30
C LYS A 74 -7.87 17.31 16.07
N ILE A 75 -7.49 17.78 14.88
CA ILE A 75 -7.65 17.04 13.63
C ILE A 75 -6.72 15.83 13.59
N LEU A 76 -5.42 16.02 13.84
CA LEU A 76 -4.43 14.94 13.75
C LEU A 76 -4.65 13.84 14.81
N SER A 77 -5.30 14.15 15.93
CA SER A 77 -5.70 13.16 16.93
C SER A 77 -7.06 12.48 16.61
N GLY A 78 -7.73 12.84 15.51
CA GLY A 78 -9.02 12.27 15.11
C GLY A 78 -10.21 12.76 15.94
N ASN A 79 -10.06 13.86 16.70
CA ASN A 79 -11.09 14.38 17.61
C ASN A 79 -11.86 15.61 17.08
N SER A 80 -11.72 15.94 15.79
CA SER A 80 -12.45 17.05 15.19
C SER A 80 -13.85 16.60 14.76
N PRO A 81 -14.95 17.28 15.18
CA PRO A 81 -16.29 16.96 14.74
C PRO A 81 -16.55 17.30 13.27
N ASP A 82 -15.70 18.15 12.68
CA ASP A 82 -15.83 18.61 11.30
C ASP A 82 -15.00 17.76 10.32
N VAL A 83 -14.30 16.73 10.81
CA VAL A 83 -13.64 15.71 10.00
C VAL A 83 -14.40 14.40 10.18
N ILE A 84 -15.19 14.05 9.18
CA ILE A 84 -16.14 12.93 9.24
C ILE A 84 -15.62 11.79 8.37
N TYR A 85 -15.51 10.61 8.99
CA TYR A 85 -15.10 9.40 8.30
C TYR A 85 -16.34 8.65 7.82
N ILE A 86 -16.34 8.32 6.55
CA ILE A 86 -17.39 7.54 5.91
C ILE A 86 -16.84 6.14 5.64
N HIS A 87 -17.39 5.16 6.32
CA HIS A 87 -17.02 3.75 6.21
C HIS A 87 -18.19 2.94 5.63
N ARG A 88 -17.88 1.79 5.06
CA ARG A 88 -18.91 0.80 4.75
C ARG A 88 -19.57 0.30 6.03
N GLU A 89 -20.83 -0.10 5.93
CA GLU A 89 -21.56 -0.73 7.06
C GLU A 89 -20.83 -2.01 7.54
N GLU A 90 -20.87 -2.26 8.85
CA GLU A 90 -20.34 -3.50 9.42
C GLU A 90 -20.95 -4.72 8.71
N ASN A 91 -20.13 -5.73 8.42
CA ASN A 91 -20.50 -6.97 7.72
C ASN A 91 -20.88 -6.82 6.24
N LYS A 92 -20.74 -5.64 5.61
CA LYS A 92 -20.87 -5.48 4.16
C LYS A 92 -19.50 -5.43 3.47
N THR A 93 -19.45 -5.98 2.27
CA THR A 93 -18.24 -5.94 1.43
C THR A 93 -18.16 -4.73 0.52
N THR A 94 -19.25 -3.96 0.42
CA THR A 94 -19.39 -2.78 -0.44
C THR A 94 -19.87 -1.57 0.34
N LEU A 95 -19.53 -0.38 -0.15
CA LEU A 95 -20.06 0.89 0.36
C LEU A 95 -21.36 1.20 -0.40
N GLY A 96 -22.49 0.95 0.29
CA GLY A 96 -23.80 1.02 -0.32
C GLY A 96 -24.44 2.42 -0.32
N ILE A 97 -25.55 2.55 -1.04
CA ILE A 97 -26.29 3.82 -1.22
C ILE A 97 -26.75 4.45 0.11
N ASN A 98 -27.04 3.66 1.14
CA ASN A 98 -27.55 4.18 2.42
C ASN A 98 -26.52 5.08 3.10
N VAL A 99 -25.27 4.67 3.11
CA VAL A 99 -24.15 5.48 3.67
C VAL A 99 -24.04 6.83 2.94
N ILE A 100 -24.22 6.84 1.63
CA ILE A 100 -24.20 8.07 0.84
C ILE A 100 -25.45 8.94 1.10
N ARG A 101 -26.59 8.35 1.36
CA ARG A 101 -27.80 9.10 1.74
C ARG A 101 -27.64 9.78 3.11
N GLU A 102 -27.02 9.13 4.08
CA GLU A 102 -26.70 9.73 5.38
C GLU A 102 -25.71 10.90 5.19
N LEU A 103 -24.65 10.71 4.44
CA LEU A 103 -23.71 11.78 4.08
C LEU A 103 -24.46 12.99 3.46
N LYS A 104 -25.34 12.73 2.49
CA LYS A 104 -26.12 13.80 1.84
C LYS A 104 -27.00 14.61 2.80
N SER A 105 -27.55 13.99 3.81
CA SER A 105 -28.36 14.71 4.83
C SER A 105 -27.49 15.58 5.73
N ASP A 106 -26.24 15.17 6.00
CA ASP A 106 -25.30 15.88 6.87
C ASP A 106 -24.50 16.98 6.17
N VAL A 107 -24.31 16.89 4.85
CA VAL A 107 -23.51 17.83 4.06
C VAL A 107 -23.97 19.27 4.18
N TYR A 108 -25.27 19.50 4.31
CA TYR A 108 -25.85 20.85 4.42
C TYR A 108 -25.86 21.42 5.85
N VAL A 109 -25.39 20.64 6.84
CA VAL A 109 -25.15 21.12 8.19
C VAL A 109 -23.81 21.83 8.24
N ALA A 110 -23.78 23.08 8.64
CA ALA A 110 -22.55 23.87 8.74
C ALA A 110 -21.54 23.23 9.70
N PRO A 111 -20.22 23.43 9.49
CA PRO A 111 -19.20 22.98 10.42
C PRO A 111 -19.36 23.59 11.82
N ASN A 112 -18.86 22.91 12.85
CA ASN A 112 -18.99 23.34 14.24
C ASN A 112 -17.84 24.24 14.71
N ASP A 113 -16.60 23.78 14.46
CA ASP A 113 -15.39 24.37 15.03
C ASP A 113 -14.47 24.97 13.95
N LEU A 114 -14.59 24.48 12.72
CA LEU A 114 -13.73 24.85 11.59
C LEU A 114 -14.51 25.63 10.53
N ASP A 115 -13.79 26.31 9.65
CA ASP A 115 -14.41 26.93 8.47
C ASP A 115 -14.73 25.95 7.34
N VAL A 116 -14.22 24.71 7.45
CA VAL A 116 -14.35 23.66 6.46
C VAL A 116 -14.81 22.36 7.11
N LYS A 117 -15.79 21.68 6.48
CA LYS A 117 -16.26 20.35 6.85
C LYS A 117 -15.71 19.32 5.87
N ILE A 118 -15.00 18.33 6.37
CA ILE A 118 -14.22 17.42 5.57
C ILE A 118 -14.76 16.01 5.71
N TYR A 119 -15.12 15.41 4.58
CA TYR A 119 -15.58 14.02 4.51
C TYR A 119 -14.48 13.15 3.92
N ILE A 120 -13.99 12.20 4.70
CA ILE A 120 -13.01 11.20 4.27
C ILE A 120 -13.75 9.90 3.99
N LEU A 121 -13.95 9.57 2.71
CA LEU A 121 -14.61 8.34 2.28
C LEU A 121 -13.54 7.25 2.15
N GLU A 122 -13.53 6.33 3.10
CA GLU A 122 -12.60 5.20 3.06
C GLU A 122 -13.08 4.12 2.08
N GLU A 123 -12.13 3.40 1.51
CA GLU A 123 -12.40 2.32 0.55
C GLU A 123 -13.39 2.74 -0.57
N ALA A 124 -13.28 3.97 -1.08
CA ALA A 124 -14.21 4.50 -2.09
C ALA A 124 -14.31 3.62 -3.36
N HIS A 125 -13.30 2.81 -3.65
CA HIS A 125 -13.30 1.81 -4.72
C HIS A 125 -14.32 0.68 -4.51
N LEU A 126 -14.89 0.55 -3.31
CA LEU A 126 -15.94 -0.42 -2.98
C LEU A 126 -17.36 0.17 -3.06
N MET A 127 -17.50 1.43 -3.49
CA MET A 127 -18.82 2.02 -3.73
C MET A 127 -19.55 1.26 -4.83
N THR A 128 -20.83 0.92 -4.58
CA THR A 128 -21.70 0.40 -5.64
C THR A 128 -22.02 1.49 -6.68
N ASP A 129 -22.37 1.11 -7.91
CA ASP A 129 -22.74 2.08 -8.96
C ASP A 129 -23.90 2.98 -8.52
N GLU A 130 -24.86 2.44 -7.76
CA GLU A 130 -25.99 3.21 -7.23
C GLU A 130 -25.50 4.23 -6.19
N ALA A 131 -24.55 3.87 -5.33
CA ALA A 131 -23.94 4.78 -4.35
C ALA A 131 -23.16 5.90 -5.06
N GLN A 132 -22.35 5.56 -6.07
CA GLN A 132 -21.61 6.53 -6.87
C GLN A 132 -22.57 7.50 -7.59
N ASN A 133 -23.61 7.00 -8.25
CA ASN A 133 -24.61 7.83 -8.91
C ASN A 133 -25.37 8.73 -7.92
N ALA A 134 -25.72 8.23 -6.73
CA ALA A 134 -26.35 9.03 -5.69
C ALA A 134 -25.44 10.15 -5.16
N PHE A 135 -24.11 9.95 -5.21
CA PHE A 135 -23.11 10.91 -4.75
C PHE A 135 -22.84 12.04 -5.77
N LEU A 136 -23.11 11.82 -7.07
CA LEU A 136 -22.81 12.77 -8.14
C LEU A 136 -23.43 14.16 -7.88
N LEU A 137 -24.69 14.22 -7.50
CA LEU A 137 -25.37 15.50 -7.25
C LEU A 137 -24.66 16.31 -6.16
N THR A 138 -24.16 15.62 -5.11
CA THR A 138 -23.43 16.27 -4.02
C THR A 138 -22.03 16.72 -4.45
N LEU A 139 -21.42 16.00 -5.41
CA LEU A 139 -20.14 16.40 -6.02
C LEU A 139 -20.29 17.54 -7.03
N GLU A 140 -21.44 17.71 -7.64
CA GLU A 140 -21.68 18.79 -8.62
C GLU A 140 -21.86 20.15 -7.94
N GLU A 141 -22.66 20.20 -6.88
CA GLU A 141 -23.01 21.44 -6.17
C GLU A 141 -22.82 21.28 -4.64
N PRO A 142 -21.57 21.07 -4.18
CA PRO A 142 -21.32 20.99 -2.74
C PRO A 142 -21.40 22.37 -2.08
N PRO A 143 -21.80 22.46 -0.80
CA PRO A 143 -21.65 23.70 -0.04
C PRO A 143 -20.18 24.17 -0.06
N SER A 144 -19.96 25.48 -0.06
CA SER A 144 -18.63 26.09 -0.20
C SER A 144 -17.65 25.72 0.93
N TYR A 145 -18.17 25.28 2.05
CA TYR A 145 -17.40 24.84 3.22
C TYR A 145 -17.11 23.33 3.23
N VAL A 146 -17.47 22.59 2.18
CA VAL A 146 -17.31 21.12 2.16
C VAL A 146 -16.13 20.72 1.28
N LEU A 147 -15.35 19.77 1.80
CA LEU A 147 -14.29 19.08 1.07
C LEU A 147 -14.48 17.55 1.18
N PHE A 148 -14.49 16.87 0.04
CA PHE A 148 -14.51 15.42 -0.02
C PHE A 148 -13.10 14.87 -0.32
N VAL A 149 -12.67 13.85 0.41
CA VAL A 149 -11.43 13.12 0.14
C VAL A 149 -11.77 11.64 0.03
N LEU A 150 -11.73 11.11 -1.20
CA LEU A 150 -12.03 9.72 -1.51
C LEU A 150 -10.74 8.91 -1.48
N LEU A 151 -10.63 7.96 -0.56
CA LEU A 151 -9.47 7.07 -0.45
C LEU A 151 -9.77 5.77 -1.20
N CYS A 152 -8.94 5.42 -2.19
CA CYS A 152 -9.12 4.18 -2.96
C CYS A 152 -7.79 3.46 -3.18
N GLU A 153 -7.85 2.14 -3.37
CA GLU A 153 -6.69 1.38 -3.82
C GLU A 153 -6.49 1.54 -5.33
N THR A 154 -7.59 1.57 -6.06
CA THR A 154 -7.62 1.82 -7.50
C THR A 154 -8.82 2.69 -7.84
N SER A 155 -8.62 3.66 -8.72
CA SER A 155 -9.71 4.49 -9.27
C SER A 155 -10.41 3.84 -10.47
N ALA A 156 -9.97 2.65 -10.90
CA ALA A 156 -10.55 1.96 -12.07
C ALA A 156 -12.02 1.55 -11.86
N THR A 157 -12.45 1.31 -10.62
CA THR A 157 -13.83 0.95 -10.26
C THR A 157 -14.75 2.16 -10.07
N LEU A 158 -14.18 3.37 -10.05
CA LEU A 158 -14.97 4.59 -9.96
C LEU A 158 -15.49 5.01 -11.33
N LEU A 159 -16.74 5.48 -11.36
CA LEU A 159 -17.37 5.99 -12.57
C LEU A 159 -16.59 7.20 -13.13
N GLU A 160 -16.54 7.34 -14.45
CA GLU A 160 -15.90 8.47 -15.11
C GLU A 160 -16.52 9.82 -14.68
N THR A 161 -17.81 9.81 -14.38
CA THR A 161 -18.54 10.98 -13.88
C THR A 161 -18.07 11.45 -12.50
N VAL A 162 -17.62 10.53 -11.63
CA VAL A 162 -16.99 10.85 -10.33
C VAL A 162 -15.56 11.37 -10.57
N LYS A 163 -14.78 10.67 -11.40
CA LYS A 163 -13.38 11.04 -11.72
C LYS A 163 -13.26 12.40 -12.41
N SER A 164 -14.25 12.80 -13.20
CA SER A 164 -14.24 14.13 -13.86
C SER A 164 -14.45 15.29 -12.90
N ARG A 165 -14.98 15.05 -11.68
CA ARG A 165 -15.27 16.06 -10.65
C ARG A 165 -14.29 16.10 -9.50
N ALA A 166 -13.49 15.04 -9.35
CA ALA A 166 -12.48 14.90 -8.29
C ALA A 166 -11.12 14.53 -8.91
N PRO A 167 -10.14 15.44 -8.92
CA PRO A 167 -8.82 15.15 -9.44
C PRO A 167 -8.19 13.98 -8.69
N ILE A 168 -7.56 13.06 -9.45
CA ILE A 168 -6.90 11.86 -8.90
C ILE A 168 -5.46 12.21 -8.57
N TRP A 169 -5.09 11.99 -7.31
CA TRP A 169 -3.73 12.07 -6.82
C TRP A 169 -3.24 10.69 -6.43
N ARG A 170 -2.16 10.28 -7.07
CA ARG A 170 -1.58 8.95 -6.86
C ARG A 170 -0.47 9.02 -5.83
N MET A 171 -0.55 8.09 -4.87
CA MET A 171 0.52 7.85 -3.92
C MET A 171 1.62 7.03 -4.59
N GLU A 172 2.84 7.50 -4.50
CA GLU A 172 4.02 6.77 -4.94
C GLU A 172 4.53 5.87 -3.81
N PRO A 173 5.08 4.68 -4.13
CA PRO A 173 5.77 3.87 -3.15
C PRO A 173 6.92 4.67 -2.51
N VAL A 174 7.03 4.58 -1.18
CA VAL A 174 8.11 5.23 -0.43
C VAL A 174 9.40 4.45 -0.61
N SER A 175 10.53 5.12 -0.75
CA SER A 175 11.82 4.44 -0.92
C SER A 175 12.21 3.64 0.33
N PRO A 176 12.99 2.55 0.18
CA PRO A 176 13.49 1.77 1.31
C PRO A 176 14.26 2.63 2.34
N GLU A 177 15.02 3.61 1.87
CA GLU A 177 15.80 4.52 2.70
C GLU A 177 14.87 5.41 3.54
N GLU A 178 13.85 6.00 2.93
CA GLU A 178 12.87 6.84 3.63
C GLU A 178 12.04 6.02 4.63
N ILE A 179 11.67 4.76 4.31
CA ILE A 179 11.00 3.87 5.25
C ILE A 179 11.91 3.58 6.45
N ARG A 180 13.16 3.23 6.20
CA ARG A 180 14.14 2.95 7.26
C ARG A 180 14.34 4.17 8.17
N GLU A 181 14.56 5.35 7.59
CA GLU A 181 14.73 6.59 8.33
C GLU A 181 13.52 6.90 9.21
N PHE A 182 12.32 6.75 8.65
CA PHE A 182 11.06 6.93 9.38
C PHE A 182 10.94 5.95 10.56
N LEU A 183 11.19 4.66 10.34
CA LEU A 183 11.11 3.64 11.38
C LEU A 183 12.12 3.91 12.50
N LEU A 184 13.38 4.20 12.15
CA LEU A 184 14.44 4.46 13.13
C LEU A 184 14.22 5.76 13.89
N SER A 185 13.60 6.79 13.32
CA SER A 185 13.35 8.04 14.02
C SER A 185 12.15 7.97 14.97
N HIS A 186 11.10 7.20 14.64
CA HIS A 186 9.83 7.25 15.35
C HIS A 186 9.51 5.98 16.17
N HIS A 187 10.17 4.83 15.92
CA HIS A 187 9.81 3.56 16.55
C HIS A 187 10.99 2.91 17.28
N ARG A 188 10.78 2.63 18.57
CA ARG A 188 11.81 2.00 19.42
C ARG A 188 12.11 0.58 18.96
N GLU A 189 11.09 -0.17 18.56
CA GLU A 189 11.20 -1.54 18.06
C GLU A 189 12.14 -1.63 16.85
N ALA A 190 12.12 -0.62 15.97
CA ALA A 190 13.04 -0.55 14.84
C ALA A 190 14.50 -0.31 15.27
N LYS A 191 14.71 0.53 16.29
CA LYS A 191 16.06 0.76 16.88
C LYS A 191 16.59 -0.50 17.54
N ASP A 192 15.72 -1.22 18.26
CA ASP A 192 16.07 -2.48 18.92
C ASP A 192 16.45 -3.55 17.87
N LEU A 193 15.71 -3.63 16.76
CA LEU A 193 16.03 -4.51 15.61
C LEU A 193 17.35 -4.10 14.94
N GLN A 194 17.60 -2.80 14.73
CA GLN A 194 18.84 -2.33 14.14
C GLN A 194 20.05 -2.75 14.98
N GLY A 195 19.91 -2.78 16.31
CA GLY A 195 20.99 -3.19 17.23
C GLY A 195 21.16 -4.71 17.35
N SER A 196 20.08 -5.49 17.29
CA SER A 196 20.09 -6.94 17.56
C SER A 196 20.09 -7.79 16.31
N ALA A 197 19.43 -7.37 15.24
CA ALA A 197 19.24 -8.13 14.01
C ALA A 197 19.08 -7.20 12.79
N PRO A 198 20.11 -6.47 12.38
CA PRO A 198 20.02 -5.47 11.30
C PRO A 198 19.53 -6.08 9.98
N GLN A 199 19.88 -7.32 9.67
CA GLN A 199 19.40 -8.03 8.48
C GLN A 199 17.88 -8.26 8.51
N GLU A 200 17.28 -8.49 9.69
CA GLU A 200 15.81 -8.59 9.79
C GLU A 200 15.14 -7.24 9.53
N LEU A 201 15.77 -6.13 9.91
CA LEU A 201 15.25 -4.81 9.59
C LEU A 201 15.33 -4.52 8.09
N ASP A 202 16.42 -4.91 7.41
CA ASP A 202 16.56 -4.78 5.97
C ASP A 202 15.49 -5.58 5.23
N GLU A 203 15.27 -6.81 5.65
CA GLU A 203 14.21 -7.67 5.12
C GLU A 203 12.80 -7.12 5.39
N LEU A 204 12.57 -6.52 6.56
CA LEU A 204 11.32 -5.85 6.89
C LEU A 204 11.07 -4.68 5.94
N VAL A 205 12.06 -3.82 5.74
CA VAL A 205 11.95 -2.65 4.85
C VAL A 205 11.68 -3.11 3.42
N ALA A 206 12.39 -4.11 2.92
CA ALA A 206 12.14 -4.67 1.60
C ALA A 206 10.74 -5.31 1.51
N ALA A 207 10.29 -6.02 2.55
CA ALA A 207 8.96 -6.65 2.60
C ALA A 207 7.82 -5.64 2.68
N ALA A 208 8.09 -4.42 3.15
CA ALA A 208 7.11 -3.34 3.19
C ALA A 208 6.70 -2.85 1.79
N ASN A 209 7.53 -3.08 0.78
CA ASN A 209 7.24 -2.76 -0.63
C ASN A 209 6.74 -1.31 -0.83
N GLY A 210 7.43 -0.35 -0.22
CA GLY A 210 7.05 1.06 -0.34
C GLY A 210 5.87 1.52 0.52
N SER A 211 5.28 0.65 1.35
CA SER A 211 4.14 0.95 2.21
C SER A 211 4.57 1.17 3.67
N ILE A 212 4.40 2.39 4.18
CA ILE A 212 4.68 2.71 5.59
C ILE A 212 3.79 1.92 6.54
N GLY A 213 2.49 1.80 6.24
CA GLY A 213 1.56 1.04 7.07
C GLY A 213 1.96 -0.43 7.17
N ARG A 214 2.41 -1.04 6.06
CA ARG A 214 2.93 -2.40 6.06
C ARG A 214 4.24 -2.50 6.83
N ALA A 215 5.14 -1.52 6.69
CA ALA A 215 6.37 -1.49 7.47
C ALA A 215 6.09 -1.45 8.98
N LEU A 216 5.12 -0.64 9.41
CA LEU A 216 4.68 -0.55 10.80
C LEU A 216 4.10 -1.88 11.31
N SER A 217 3.25 -2.55 10.54
CA SER A 217 2.70 -3.85 10.95
C SER A 217 3.80 -4.91 11.12
N LEU A 218 4.84 -4.85 10.29
CA LEU A 218 5.98 -5.77 10.34
C LEU A 218 6.94 -5.51 11.51
N LEU A 219 6.82 -4.41 12.24
CA LEU A 219 7.56 -4.23 13.49
C LEU A 219 7.13 -5.29 14.54
N SER A 220 5.87 -5.71 14.53
CA SER A 220 5.42 -6.83 15.34
C SER A 220 6.07 -8.15 14.89
N ALA A 221 6.68 -8.88 15.82
CA ALA A 221 7.29 -10.18 15.53
C ALA A 221 6.26 -11.22 15.04
N GLY A 222 5.00 -11.11 15.47
CA GLY A 222 3.90 -11.99 15.03
C GLY A 222 3.63 -11.87 13.53
N GLU A 223 3.62 -10.65 13.01
CA GLU A 223 3.39 -10.36 11.59
C GLU A 223 4.66 -10.58 10.75
N ARG A 224 5.82 -10.22 11.28
CA ARG A 224 7.11 -10.31 10.59
C ARG A 224 7.55 -11.74 10.31
N LYS A 225 7.57 -12.60 11.34
CA LYS A 225 8.11 -13.96 11.24
C LYS A 225 7.47 -14.80 10.11
N PRO A 226 6.15 -14.83 9.93
CA PRO A 226 5.54 -15.55 8.81
C PRO A 226 5.97 -15.02 7.43
N ILE A 227 6.16 -13.72 7.31
CA ILE A 227 6.59 -13.09 6.05
C ILE A 227 8.04 -13.43 5.75
N LEU A 228 8.94 -13.32 6.73
CA LEU A 228 10.36 -13.69 6.55
C LEU A 228 10.52 -15.17 6.19
N ARG A 229 9.75 -16.06 6.82
CA ARG A 229 9.74 -17.49 6.46
C ARG A 229 9.33 -17.72 5.00
N ARG A 230 8.29 -17.02 4.52
CA ARG A 230 7.87 -17.14 3.12
C ARG A 230 8.94 -16.63 2.16
N ARG A 231 9.64 -15.54 2.50
CA ARG A 231 10.72 -14.99 1.69
C ARG A 231 11.90 -15.95 1.62
N GLU A 232 12.29 -16.55 2.75
CA GLU A 232 13.34 -17.55 2.76
C GLU A 232 12.96 -18.81 1.97
N ALA A 233 11.72 -19.28 2.09
CA ALA A 233 11.22 -20.38 1.27
C ALA A 233 11.21 -20.05 -0.23
N ALA A 234 10.96 -18.81 -0.60
CA ALA A 234 11.03 -18.37 -2.00
C ALA A 234 12.49 -18.34 -2.52
N ARG A 235 13.44 -17.87 -1.72
CA ARG A 235 14.88 -17.95 -2.06
C ARG A 235 15.31 -19.38 -2.26
N GLU A 236 14.93 -20.27 -1.35
CA GLU A 236 15.26 -21.69 -1.44
C GLU A 236 14.65 -22.34 -2.69
N PHE A 237 13.41 -22.00 -3.04
CA PHE A 237 12.80 -22.46 -4.30
C PHE A 237 13.63 -22.05 -5.52
N VAL A 238 14.08 -20.79 -5.57
CA VAL A 238 14.92 -20.29 -6.66
C VAL A 238 16.28 -21.01 -6.66
N ARG A 239 16.94 -21.16 -5.52
CA ARG A 239 18.22 -21.88 -5.41
C ARG A 239 18.11 -23.34 -5.90
N LEU A 240 17.03 -24.03 -5.53
CA LEU A 240 16.76 -25.39 -6.01
C LEU A 240 16.50 -25.44 -7.52
N ALA A 241 15.91 -24.39 -8.11
CA ALA A 241 15.68 -24.28 -9.55
C ALA A 241 16.96 -24.01 -10.37
N MET A 242 18.07 -23.61 -9.72
CA MET A 242 19.40 -23.47 -10.35
C MET A 242 20.08 -24.81 -10.62
N GLY A 243 19.89 -25.79 -9.73
CA GLY A 243 20.59 -27.07 -9.79
C GLY A 243 19.70 -28.22 -10.20
N SER A 244 20.04 -28.93 -11.28
CA SER A 244 19.26 -30.08 -11.80
C SER A 244 19.46 -31.39 -11.00
N GLN A 245 20.19 -31.39 -9.88
CA GLN A 245 20.67 -32.64 -9.28
C GLN A 245 20.03 -33.06 -7.96
N ASN A 246 19.06 -32.33 -7.40
CA ASN A 246 18.46 -32.69 -6.12
C ASN A 246 16.94 -32.70 -6.10
N SER A 247 16.36 -33.56 -6.95
CA SER A 247 14.89 -33.75 -7.06
C SER A 247 14.23 -34.06 -5.71
N VAL A 248 14.94 -34.78 -4.82
CA VAL A 248 14.44 -35.11 -3.48
C VAL A 248 14.35 -33.88 -2.58
N ALA A 249 15.35 -33.01 -2.61
CA ALA A 249 15.33 -31.78 -1.82
C ALA A 249 14.25 -30.82 -2.33
N ALA A 250 14.10 -30.67 -3.65
CA ALA A 250 13.06 -29.86 -4.26
C ALA A 250 11.65 -30.33 -3.89
N MET A 251 11.39 -31.64 -3.98
CA MET A 251 10.10 -32.20 -3.58
C MET A 251 9.87 -32.05 -2.06
N LYS A 252 10.88 -32.28 -1.24
CA LYS A 252 10.81 -32.07 0.21
C LYS A 252 10.48 -30.61 0.54
N HIS A 253 11.13 -29.68 -0.13
CA HIS A 253 10.86 -28.24 0.02
C HIS A 253 9.40 -27.92 -0.31
N LEU A 254 8.92 -28.29 -1.51
CA LEU A 254 7.56 -28.03 -1.94
C LEU A 254 6.51 -28.66 -1.02
N LEU A 255 6.69 -29.92 -0.61
CA LEU A 255 5.78 -30.59 0.33
C LEU A 255 5.83 -29.99 1.73
N GLY A 256 6.97 -29.41 2.13
CA GLY A 256 7.17 -28.70 3.40
C GLY A 256 6.43 -27.35 3.49
N LEU A 257 6.00 -26.77 2.37
CA LEU A 257 5.22 -25.52 2.34
C LEU A 257 3.80 -25.66 2.94
N GLY A 258 3.37 -26.89 3.24
CA GLY A 258 2.07 -27.18 3.83
C GLY A 258 1.00 -27.56 2.80
N GLN A 259 -0.25 -27.68 3.26
CA GLN A 259 -1.38 -28.12 2.43
C GLN A 259 -2.55 -27.11 2.38
N LYS A 260 -2.48 -26.03 3.14
CA LYS A 260 -3.53 -25.01 3.13
C LYS A 260 -3.40 -24.15 1.88
N ARG A 261 -4.46 -24.13 1.05
CA ARG A 261 -4.46 -23.45 -0.23
C ARG A 261 -4.13 -21.96 -0.13
N GLU A 262 -4.70 -21.27 0.85
CA GLU A 262 -4.46 -19.84 1.03
C GLU A 262 -2.99 -19.54 1.39
N GLU A 263 -2.37 -20.36 2.22
CA GLU A 263 -0.95 -20.23 2.57
C GLU A 263 -0.05 -20.47 1.36
N LEU A 264 -0.40 -21.49 0.55
CA LEU A 264 0.32 -21.79 -0.70
C LEU A 264 0.18 -20.67 -1.73
N LEU A 265 -1.01 -20.12 -1.90
CA LEU A 265 -1.23 -18.97 -2.79
C LEU A 265 -0.38 -17.75 -2.35
N ARG A 266 -0.34 -17.46 -1.06
CA ARG A 266 0.53 -16.39 -0.50
C ARG A 266 2.01 -16.70 -0.72
N GLN A 267 2.42 -17.97 -0.57
CA GLN A 267 3.79 -18.39 -0.85
C GLN A 267 4.15 -18.22 -2.32
N PHE A 268 3.29 -18.64 -3.24
CA PHE A 268 3.51 -18.51 -4.67
C PHE A 268 3.55 -17.07 -5.15
N GLN A 269 2.72 -16.19 -4.57
CA GLN A 269 2.84 -14.75 -4.79
C GLN A 269 4.21 -14.20 -4.36
N THR A 270 4.73 -14.70 -3.22
CA THR A 270 6.07 -14.32 -2.74
C THR A 270 7.17 -14.84 -3.68
N ASN A 271 7.02 -16.05 -4.22
CA ASN A 271 7.94 -16.60 -5.22
C ASN A 271 7.93 -15.78 -6.53
N LEU A 272 6.75 -15.35 -7.00
CA LEU A 272 6.61 -14.48 -8.18
C LEU A 272 7.29 -13.11 -7.97
N LEU A 273 7.20 -12.51 -6.76
CA LEU A 273 7.93 -11.28 -6.44
C LEU A 273 9.44 -11.49 -6.50
N CYS A 274 9.95 -12.63 -6.02
CA CYS A 274 11.35 -12.99 -6.13
C CYS A 274 11.79 -13.08 -7.59
N LEU A 275 11.06 -13.83 -8.41
CA LEU A 275 11.37 -13.99 -9.84
C LEU A 275 11.23 -12.68 -10.63
N ARG A 276 10.27 -11.82 -10.28
CA ARG A 276 10.11 -10.48 -10.86
C ARG A 276 11.40 -9.66 -10.72
N ASP A 277 11.95 -9.60 -9.51
CA ASP A 277 13.17 -8.84 -9.25
C ASP A 277 14.34 -9.38 -10.09
N LEU A 278 14.49 -10.71 -10.18
CA LEU A 278 15.51 -11.33 -11.00
C LEU A 278 15.33 -11.02 -12.50
N LEU A 279 14.10 -11.00 -13.01
CA LEU A 279 13.78 -10.62 -14.39
C LEU A 279 14.09 -9.16 -14.66
N LEU A 280 13.76 -8.26 -13.74
CA LEU A 280 14.05 -6.83 -13.87
C LEU A 280 15.57 -6.58 -13.90
N LEU A 281 16.34 -7.27 -13.07
CA LEU A 281 17.80 -7.18 -13.06
C LEU A 281 18.44 -7.69 -14.35
N LYS A 282 17.76 -8.56 -15.12
CA LYS A 282 18.20 -8.95 -16.48
C LYS A 282 18.07 -7.82 -17.48
N GLN A 283 17.20 -6.84 -17.24
CA GLN A 283 17.01 -5.68 -18.13
C GLN A 283 17.88 -4.50 -17.72
N THR A 284 17.95 -4.23 -16.41
CA THR A 284 18.79 -3.16 -15.85
C THR A 284 19.23 -3.50 -14.44
N GLU A 285 20.53 -3.37 -14.17
CA GLU A 285 21.09 -3.63 -12.84
C GLU A 285 20.60 -2.65 -11.77
N GLN A 286 20.07 -1.50 -12.18
CA GLN A 286 19.54 -0.47 -11.30
C GLN A 286 18.03 -0.58 -11.06
N ALA A 287 17.38 -1.66 -11.51
CA ALA A 287 15.94 -1.86 -11.31
C ALA A 287 15.55 -1.75 -9.81
N PRO A 288 14.38 -1.17 -9.50
CA PRO A 288 13.86 -1.16 -8.15
C PRO A 288 13.49 -2.59 -7.72
N LEU A 289 13.99 -3.01 -6.56
CA LEU A 289 13.73 -4.33 -5.99
C LEU A 289 12.65 -4.24 -4.92
N CYS A 290 11.75 -5.23 -4.90
CA CYS A 290 10.68 -5.37 -3.91
C CYS A 290 10.89 -6.59 -3.00
N PHE A 291 11.60 -7.60 -3.49
CA PHE A 291 11.85 -8.82 -2.76
C PHE A 291 13.24 -8.83 -2.12
N PHE A 292 14.30 -8.50 -2.82
CA PHE A 292 15.65 -8.55 -2.28
C PHE A 292 16.02 -7.27 -1.52
N ALA A 293 16.48 -7.43 -0.27
CA ALA A 293 17.10 -6.36 0.48
C ALA A 293 18.55 -6.13 0.02
N ASP A 294 19.25 -7.22 -0.30
CA ASP A 294 20.61 -7.20 -0.82
C ASP A 294 20.61 -7.33 -2.35
N ARG A 295 21.12 -6.29 -3.02
CA ARG A 295 21.22 -6.22 -4.47
C ARG A 295 22.30 -7.18 -5.02
N GLU A 296 23.38 -7.40 -4.30
CA GLU A 296 24.45 -8.30 -4.74
C GLU A 296 23.99 -9.75 -4.75
N GLU A 297 23.23 -10.18 -3.72
CA GLU A 297 22.56 -11.48 -3.71
C GLU A 297 21.63 -11.62 -4.93
N ALA A 298 20.81 -10.61 -5.18
CA ALA A 298 19.86 -10.63 -6.28
C ALA A 298 20.54 -10.71 -7.65
N LEU A 299 21.62 -9.94 -7.89
CA LEU A 299 22.39 -9.98 -9.12
C LEU A 299 23.04 -11.35 -9.33
N THR A 300 23.65 -11.91 -8.29
CA THR A 300 24.27 -13.25 -8.34
C THR A 300 23.25 -14.31 -8.76
N LEU A 301 22.06 -14.29 -8.18
CA LEU A 301 20.95 -15.18 -8.55
C LEU A 301 20.46 -14.90 -9.98
N ALA A 302 20.27 -13.63 -10.35
CA ALA A 302 19.81 -13.27 -11.68
C ALA A 302 20.76 -13.77 -12.77
N TYR A 303 22.06 -13.60 -12.59
CA TYR A 303 23.06 -14.07 -13.57
C TYR A 303 23.14 -15.59 -13.70
N SER A 304 22.72 -16.34 -12.68
CA SER A 304 22.68 -17.81 -12.71
C SER A 304 21.55 -18.37 -13.58
N PHE A 305 20.61 -17.55 -14.03
CA PHE A 305 19.49 -17.97 -14.87
C PHE A 305 19.54 -17.33 -16.26
N THR A 306 18.94 -17.98 -17.24
CA THR A 306 18.55 -17.35 -18.51
C THR A 306 17.16 -16.73 -18.37
N THR A 307 16.88 -15.65 -19.11
CA THR A 307 15.55 -15.01 -19.12
C THR A 307 14.41 -15.99 -19.47
N PRO A 308 14.53 -16.85 -20.50
CA PRO A 308 13.51 -17.86 -20.78
C PRO A 308 13.25 -18.83 -19.61
N ARG A 309 14.30 -19.16 -18.83
CA ARG A 309 14.17 -20.04 -17.67
C ARG A 309 13.37 -19.36 -16.56
N LEU A 310 13.65 -18.10 -16.27
CA LEU A 310 12.89 -17.32 -15.27
C LEU A 310 11.42 -17.17 -15.67
N LEU A 311 11.14 -16.85 -16.93
CA LEU A 311 9.77 -16.76 -17.45
C LEU A 311 9.02 -18.08 -17.28
N ARG A 312 9.66 -19.21 -17.66
CA ARG A 312 9.05 -20.53 -17.48
C ARG A 312 8.73 -20.83 -16.02
N LEU A 313 9.58 -20.41 -15.05
CA LEU A 313 9.29 -20.56 -13.63
C LEU A 313 8.06 -19.73 -13.22
N CYS A 314 7.91 -18.51 -13.73
CA CYS A 314 6.73 -17.70 -13.49
C CYS A 314 5.48 -18.39 -14.02
N ASP A 315 5.48 -18.86 -15.28
CA ASP A 315 4.33 -19.54 -15.90
C ASP A 315 3.89 -20.77 -15.09
N CYS A 316 4.86 -21.59 -14.65
CA CYS A 316 4.58 -22.77 -13.83
C CYS A 316 3.95 -22.43 -12.48
N ILE A 317 4.39 -21.33 -11.84
CA ILE A 317 3.82 -20.87 -10.57
C ILE A 317 2.41 -20.31 -10.78
N GLU A 318 2.19 -19.52 -11.83
CA GLU A 318 0.86 -18.97 -12.16
C GLU A 318 -0.14 -20.09 -12.46
N GLU A 319 0.26 -21.10 -13.26
CA GLU A 319 -0.56 -22.29 -13.51
C GLU A 319 -0.89 -23.05 -12.21
N ALA A 320 0.08 -23.17 -11.29
CA ALA A 320 -0.16 -23.77 -9.98
C ALA A 320 -1.15 -22.94 -9.15
N CYS A 321 -1.05 -21.60 -9.18
CA CYS A 321 -2.01 -20.71 -8.51
C CYS A 321 -3.43 -20.92 -9.05
N ASP A 322 -3.60 -20.99 -10.37
CA ASP A 322 -4.92 -21.19 -10.98
C ASP A 322 -5.53 -22.55 -10.62
N LYS A 323 -4.72 -23.61 -10.63
CA LYS A 323 -5.15 -24.93 -10.17
C LYS A 323 -5.60 -24.92 -8.70
N LEU A 324 -4.88 -24.18 -7.83
CA LEU A 324 -5.28 -24.04 -6.43
C LEU A 324 -6.58 -23.24 -6.25
N ARG A 325 -6.81 -22.20 -7.06
CA ARG A 325 -8.05 -21.39 -7.04
C ARG A 325 -9.28 -22.21 -7.42
N ILE A 326 -9.18 -23.08 -8.42
CA ILE A 326 -10.25 -24.01 -8.83
C ILE A 326 -10.35 -25.26 -7.96
N LYS A 327 -9.70 -25.26 -6.79
CA LYS A 327 -9.74 -26.33 -5.78
C LYS A 327 -9.19 -27.69 -6.22
N SER A 328 -8.25 -27.75 -7.17
CA SER A 328 -7.53 -28.97 -7.56
C SER A 328 -6.79 -29.62 -6.40
N ASN A 329 -6.40 -30.88 -6.55
CA ASN A 329 -5.65 -31.61 -5.52
C ASN A 329 -4.27 -30.95 -5.30
N VAL A 330 -4.00 -30.57 -4.06
CA VAL A 330 -2.78 -29.84 -3.68
C VAL A 330 -1.50 -30.62 -4.02
N ARG A 331 -1.44 -31.93 -3.66
CA ARG A 331 -0.26 -32.76 -3.92
C ARG A 331 0.02 -32.87 -5.41
N LEU A 332 -1.02 -33.11 -6.21
CA LEU A 332 -0.89 -33.21 -7.66
C LEU A 332 -0.42 -31.88 -8.26
N THR A 333 -0.96 -30.75 -7.79
CA THR A 333 -0.53 -29.41 -8.22
C THR A 333 0.96 -29.17 -7.89
N MET A 334 1.41 -29.55 -6.68
CA MET A 334 2.81 -29.40 -6.30
C MET A 334 3.76 -30.30 -7.11
N THR A 335 3.33 -31.53 -7.44
CA THR A 335 4.11 -32.41 -8.30
C THR A 335 4.18 -31.85 -9.73
N ALA A 336 3.08 -31.34 -10.27
CA ALA A 336 3.05 -30.71 -11.60
C ALA A 336 3.95 -29.46 -11.63
N LEU A 337 3.93 -28.63 -10.59
CA LEU A 337 4.84 -27.50 -10.45
C LEU A 337 6.31 -27.97 -10.44
N ALA A 338 6.63 -28.99 -9.68
CA ALA A 338 8.00 -29.51 -9.60
C ALA A 338 8.52 -30.02 -10.96
N VAL A 339 7.68 -30.73 -11.73
CA VAL A 339 8.01 -31.20 -13.07
C VAL A 339 8.13 -30.03 -14.04
N GLY A 340 7.14 -29.15 -14.10
CA GLY A 340 7.13 -27.97 -14.99
C GLY A 340 8.31 -27.03 -14.76
N ALA A 341 8.63 -26.80 -13.48
CA ALA A 341 9.79 -26.03 -13.06
C ALA A 341 11.13 -26.75 -13.29
N GLY A 342 11.14 -28.01 -13.77
CA GLY A 342 12.35 -28.79 -13.98
C GLY A 342 13.13 -29.05 -12.69
N LEU A 343 12.42 -29.18 -11.57
CA LEU A 343 12.96 -29.54 -10.28
C LEU A 343 13.05 -31.06 -10.09
N LEU A 344 12.31 -31.79 -10.92
CA LEU A 344 12.33 -33.26 -11.02
C LEU A 344 12.84 -33.63 -12.42
N SER A 345 13.97 -34.25 -12.47
CA SER A 345 14.55 -34.91 -13.67
C SER A 345 14.26 -36.39 -13.65
#